data_54d40a5089e54b8c9466b3739d379883
#
_entry.id   54d40a5089e54b8c9466b3739d379883
#
_cell.length_a   1.000
_cell.length_b   1.000
_cell.length_c   1.000
_cell.angle_alpha   90.00
_cell.angle_beta   90.00
_cell.angle_gamma   90.00
#
_symmetry.space_group_name_H-M   'P 1'
#
loop_
_entity.id
_entity.type
_entity.pdbx_description
1 polymer ?
#
loop_
_entity_poly.entity_id
_entity_poly.type
_entity_poly.pdbx_seq_one_letter_code
_entity_poly.pdbx_strand_id
1 'polypeptide(L)'
;MKLKYWSLNVLFLLCISAFAQEKEVNVLIHTDKGKITVKLYNETPLHRDNFIKLVNARQYDGLLFHRVIRQFMIQTGDINSKDSPAGEKLGDGDLGYTIPAEIVYPRYFHKNGQLCAARTEDELNPEKASSASQFYIVTGKYFTENELNKMEQERNITLTPEQRQAYMTQGGTPHLDGAYTVFGEVVKGKKVVDKIQFVLTDVYDRPVKNIKIKSMKIIK
;
A
#
# COMPACT_ATOMS: atom_id res chain seq x y z
N MET A 1 27.38 -4.19 -73.48
CA MET A 1 26.96 -3.22 -72.46
C MET A 1 26.48 -4.05 -71.27
N LYS A 2 27.30 -4.17 -70.20
CA LYS A 2 26.99 -5.01 -69.02
C LYS A 2 26.56 -4.09 -67.87
N LEU A 3 25.30 -4.17 -67.48
CA LEU A 3 24.76 -3.50 -66.28
C LEU A 3 25.28 -4.24 -65.04
N LYS A 4 26.01 -3.51 -64.14
CA LYS A 4 26.36 -3.96 -62.82
C LYS A 4 25.19 -3.55 -61.85
N TYR A 5 24.53 -4.51 -61.26
CA TYR A 5 23.59 -4.30 -60.17
C TYR A 5 24.37 -4.15 -58.84
N TRP A 6 24.28 -2.96 -58.26
CA TRP A 6 24.75 -2.73 -56.88
C TRP A 6 23.59 -3.09 -55.91
N SER A 7 23.76 -4.17 -55.20
CA SER A 7 22.85 -4.52 -54.08
C SER A 7 23.23 -3.71 -52.87
N LEU A 8 22.34 -2.78 -52.48
CA LEU A 8 22.45 -1.97 -51.27
C LEU A 8 21.92 -2.78 -50.08
N ASN A 9 22.82 -3.38 -49.28
CA ASN A 9 22.46 -4.04 -48.03
C ASN A 9 22.19 -2.98 -46.97
N VAL A 10 20.91 -2.70 -46.72
CA VAL A 10 20.49 -1.88 -45.59
C VAL A 10 20.47 -2.75 -44.33
N LEU A 11 21.50 -2.60 -43.49
CA LEU A 11 21.61 -3.24 -42.22
C LEU A 11 20.68 -2.51 -41.22
N PHE A 12 19.52 -3.10 -40.95
CA PHE A 12 18.57 -2.59 -39.95
C PHE A 12 19.11 -2.96 -38.54
N LEU A 13 19.79 -2.02 -37.89
CA LEU A 13 20.18 -2.17 -36.47
C LEU A 13 18.90 -2.05 -35.63
N LEU A 14 18.34 -3.18 -35.21
CA LEU A 14 17.34 -3.24 -34.13
C LEU A 14 18.03 -2.90 -32.80
N CYS A 15 17.93 -1.65 -32.37
CA CYS A 15 18.22 -1.28 -30.98
C CYS A 15 17.17 -1.91 -30.07
N ILE A 16 17.42 -3.11 -29.56
CA ILE A 16 16.67 -3.69 -28.45
C ILE A 16 17.10 -2.90 -27.21
N SER A 17 16.32 -1.88 -26.85
CA SER A 17 16.41 -1.24 -25.54
C SER A 17 16.01 -2.29 -24.50
N ALA A 18 16.99 -2.94 -23.90
CA ALA A 18 16.78 -3.74 -22.71
C ALA A 18 16.35 -2.80 -21.61
N PHE A 19 15.05 -2.63 -21.41
CA PHE A 19 14.51 -2.06 -20.18
C PHE A 19 14.93 -3.01 -19.07
N ALA A 20 16.00 -2.67 -18.37
CA ALA A 20 16.34 -3.35 -17.13
C ALA A 20 15.12 -3.15 -16.20
N GLN A 21 14.37 -4.23 -15.97
CA GLN A 21 13.27 -4.21 -15.02
C GLN A 21 13.85 -3.83 -13.66
N GLU A 22 13.51 -2.62 -13.20
CA GLU A 22 13.99 -2.12 -11.91
C GLU A 22 13.62 -3.14 -10.82
N LYS A 23 14.62 -3.58 -10.07
CA LYS A 23 14.41 -4.62 -9.06
C LYS A 23 13.45 -4.10 -8.00
N GLU A 24 12.37 -4.82 -7.75
CA GLU A 24 11.40 -4.48 -6.71
C GLU A 24 12.09 -4.36 -5.33
N VAL A 25 11.76 -3.31 -4.60
CA VAL A 25 12.36 -3.01 -3.30
C VAL A 25 11.54 -3.66 -2.20
N ASN A 26 12.21 -4.38 -1.30
CA ASN A 26 11.59 -4.92 -0.10
C ASN A 26 11.98 -4.10 1.13
N VAL A 27 11.02 -3.92 2.04
CA VAL A 27 11.21 -3.24 3.31
C VAL A 27 10.83 -4.16 4.45
N LEU A 28 11.74 -4.32 5.41
CA LEU A 28 11.51 -5.03 6.66
C LEU A 28 10.98 -4.04 7.72
N ILE A 29 9.79 -4.28 8.23
CA ILE A 29 9.16 -3.58 9.34
C ILE A 29 9.30 -4.45 10.59
N HIS A 30 10.09 -4.02 11.56
CA HIS A 30 10.26 -4.71 12.83
C HIS A 30 9.36 -4.07 13.88
N THR A 31 8.39 -4.80 14.40
CA THR A 31 7.40 -4.34 15.39
C THR A 31 7.53 -5.07 16.72
N ASP A 32 6.80 -4.63 17.74
CA ASP A 32 6.66 -5.36 19.01
C ASP A 32 5.98 -6.73 18.85
N LYS A 33 5.20 -6.92 17.80
CA LYS A 33 4.47 -8.18 17.52
C LYS A 33 5.25 -9.14 16.61
N GLY A 34 6.34 -8.67 16.00
CA GLY A 34 7.19 -9.45 15.10
C GLY A 34 7.60 -8.67 13.84
N LYS A 35 8.04 -9.40 12.83
CA LYS A 35 8.59 -8.84 11.59
C LYS A 35 7.59 -8.99 10.44
N ILE A 36 7.39 -7.91 9.67
CA ILE A 36 6.61 -7.89 8.44
C ILE A 36 7.56 -7.48 7.33
N THR A 37 7.52 -8.15 6.18
CA THR A 37 8.22 -7.71 4.98
C THR A 37 7.20 -7.27 3.95
N VAL A 38 7.34 -6.05 3.45
CA VAL A 38 6.54 -5.52 2.35
C VAL A 38 7.40 -5.36 1.11
N LYS A 39 6.82 -5.62 -0.06
CA LYS A 39 7.36 -5.32 -1.37
C LYS A 39 6.72 -4.04 -1.88
N LEU A 40 7.50 -3.12 -2.43
CA LEU A 40 7.02 -1.89 -3.04
C LEU A 40 6.86 -2.06 -4.54
N TYR A 41 5.82 -1.45 -5.12
CA TYR A 41 5.53 -1.52 -6.54
C TYR A 41 6.27 -0.44 -7.33
N ASN A 42 6.80 -0.80 -8.50
CA ASN A 42 7.50 0.13 -9.38
C ASN A 42 6.55 1.07 -10.14
N GLU A 43 5.31 0.66 -10.30
CA GLU A 43 4.26 1.44 -11.00
C GLU A 43 3.68 2.59 -10.17
N THR A 44 4.12 2.72 -8.92
CA THR A 44 3.78 3.85 -8.03
C THR A 44 5.07 4.51 -7.51
N PRO A 45 5.90 5.06 -8.43
CA PRO A 45 7.25 5.53 -8.10
C PRO A 45 7.28 6.66 -7.08
N LEU A 46 6.31 7.59 -7.07
CA LEU A 46 6.30 8.69 -6.11
C LEU A 46 6.12 8.17 -4.68
N HIS A 47 5.18 7.24 -4.47
CA HIS A 47 4.94 6.62 -3.16
C HIS A 47 6.11 5.72 -2.77
N ARG A 48 6.61 4.89 -3.70
CA ARG A 48 7.76 4.01 -3.48
C ARG A 48 8.98 4.82 -3.01
N ASP A 49 9.37 5.84 -3.75
CA ASP A 49 10.60 6.58 -3.52
C ASP A 49 10.50 7.44 -2.25
N ASN A 50 9.33 8.04 -1.99
CA ASN A 50 9.07 8.73 -0.74
C ASN A 50 9.13 7.77 0.46
N PHE A 51 8.52 6.58 0.37
CA PHE A 51 8.57 5.59 1.44
C PHE A 51 10.01 5.14 1.73
N ILE A 52 10.80 4.87 0.68
CA ILE A 52 12.24 4.55 0.79
C ILE A 52 13.01 5.69 1.48
N LYS A 53 12.77 6.94 1.08
CA LYS A 53 13.37 8.14 1.69
C LYS A 53 13.10 8.18 3.19
N LEU A 54 11.84 7.99 3.61
CA LEU A 54 11.43 8.05 5.01
C LEU A 54 11.99 6.87 5.82
N VAL A 55 12.06 5.66 5.24
CA VAL A 55 12.70 4.49 5.86
C VAL A 55 14.19 4.74 6.09
N ASN A 56 14.91 5.26 5.10
CA ASN A 56 16.34 5.58 5.21
C ASN A 56 16.60 6.70 6.24
N ALA A 57 15.70 7.67 6.35
CA ALA A 57 15.75 8.73 7.34
C ALA A 57 15.29 8.29 8.75
N ARG A 58 14.90 7.01 8.93
CA ARG A 58 14.37 6.44 10.18
C ARG A 58 13.15 7.17 10.74
N GLN A 59 12.35 7.81 9.88
CA GLN A 59 11.17 8.56 10.30
C GLN A 59 10.10 7.67 10.94
N TYR A 60 10.07 6.39 10.60
CA TYR A 60 9.11 5.43 11.14
C TYR A 60 9.54 4.79 12.46
N ASP A 61 10.83 4.94 12.88
CA ASP A 61 11.34 4.31 14.08
C ASP A 61 10.69 4.93 15.34
N GLY A 62 10.03 4.10 16.10
CA GLY A 62 9.31 4.50 17.31
C GLY A 62 7.82 4.86 17.11
N LEU A 63 7.34 5.00 15.87
CA LEU A 63 5.93 5.28 15.60
C LEU A 63 5.03 4.11 15.98
N LEU A 64 3.77 4.44 16.27
CA LEU A 64 2.75 3.48 16.69
C LEU A 64 1.85 3.07 15.53
N PHE A 65 1.33 1.85 15.60
CA PHE A 65 0.07 1.54 14.93
C PHE A 65 -1.04 2.25 15.70
N HIS A 66 -1.38 3.45 15.25
CA HIS A 66 -2.27 4.36 15.98
C HIS A 66 -3.75 4.10 15.72
N ARG A 67 -4.08 3.38 14.64
CA ARG A 67 -5.46 3.01 14.29
C ARG A 67 -5.51 1.57 13.79
N VAL A 68 -6.32 0.74 14.43
CA VAL A 68 -6.47 -0.68 14.10
C VAL A 68 -7.95 -1.03 14.13
N ILE A 69 -8.48 -1.42 12.98
CA ILE A 69 -9.86 -1.88 12.85
C ILE A 69 -9.84 -3.31 12.32
N ARG A 70 -10.34 -4.22 13.13
CA ARG A 70 -10.43 -5.63 12.77
C ARG A 70 -11.22 -5.81 11.47
N GLN A 71 -10.71 -6.70 10.58
CA GLN A 71 -11.31 -6.99 9.27
C GLN A 71 -11.44 -5.75 8.37
N PHE A 72 -10.58 -4.76 8.59
CA PHE A 72 -10.48 -3.59 7.74
C PHE A 72 -9.02 -3.26 7.44
N MET A 73 -8.27 -2.70 8.40
CA MET A 73 -6.86 -2.33 8.20
C MET A 73 -6.11 -2.12 9.52
N ILE A 74 -4.78 -2.09 9.43
CA ILE A 74 -3.90 -1.59 10.49
C ILE A 74 -3.12 -0.39 9.93
N GLN A 75 -3.21 0.77 10.59
CA GLN A 75 -2.66 2.05 10.11
C GLN A 75 -1.57 2.57 11.05
N THR A 76 -0.54 3.17 10.47
CA THR A 76 0.61 3.76 11.14
C THR A 76 1.14 4.95 10.35
N GLY A 77 2.27 5.55 10.78
CA GLY A 77 2.93 6.64 10.06
C GLY A 77 2.55 8.04 10.53
N ASP A 78 1.67 8.17 11.54
CA ASP A 78 1.45 9.43 12.23
C ASP A 78 2.71 9.82 13.01
N ILE A 79 3.36 10.90 12.64
CA ILE A 79 4.62 11.36 13.25
C ILE A 79 4.45 11.80 14.70
N ASN A 80 3.25 12.22 15.08
CA ASN A 80 2.92 12.63 16.46
C ASN A 80 2.68 11.41 17.37
N SER A 81 2.61 10.18 16.80
CA SER A 81 2.39 8.96 17.59
C SER A 81 3.62 8.53 18.40
N LYS A 82 4.81 9.08 18.11
CA LYS A 82 6.03 8.71 18.80
C LYS A 82 5.95 9.13 20.28
N ASP A 83 6.09 8.11 21.15
CA ASP A 83 6.05 8.30 22.61
C ASP A 83 4.75 8.94 23.15
N SER A 84 3.67 8.95 22.35
CA SER A 84 2.36 9.44 22.76
C SER A 84 1.78 8.63 23.92
N PRO A 85 1.26 9.29 24.97
CA PRO A 85 0.58 8.62 26.09
C PRO A 85 -0.57 7.73 25.62
N ALA A 86 -0.89 6.69 26.38
CA ALA A 86 -2.03 5.84 26.08
C ALA A 86 -3.35 6.63 26.17
N GLY A 87 -4.31 6.34 25.28
CA GLY A 87 -5.63 7.00 25.25
C GLY A 87 -5.66 8.37 24.55
N GLU A 88 -4.54 8.90 24.10
CA GLU A 88 -4.51 10.12 23.30
C GLU A 88 -5.00 9.85 21.87
N LYS A 89 -5.86 10.74 21.33
CA LYS A 89 -6.30 10.65 19.93
C LYS A 89 -5.12 10.96 19.00
N LEU A 90 -4.92 10.10 18.02
CA LEU A 90 -3.87 10.20 17.00
C LEU A 90 -4.48 10.15 15.60
N GLY A 91 -3.67 10.42 14.59
CA GLY A 91 -4.06 10.33 13.19
C GLY A 91 -3.90 11.63 12.41
N ASP A 92 -3.65 12.76 13.11
CA ASP A 92 -3.59 14.08 12.49
C ASP A 92 -2.14 14.53 12.18
N GLY A 93 -1.12 13.74 12.58
CA GLY A 93 0.28 14.07 12.34
C GLY A 93 0.71 13.81 10.90
N ASP A 94 1.32 14.81 10.25
CA ASP A 94 1.91 14.71 8.91
C ASP A 94 3.27 15.42 8.81
N LEU A 95 3.91 15.31 7.63
CA LEU A 95 5.21 15.93 7.35
C LEU A 95 5.11 17.29 6.64
N GLY A 96 3.91 17.88 6.52
CA GLY A 96 3.68 19.17 5.89
C GLY A 96 3.70 19.12 4.35
N TYR A 97 3.63 17.93 3.73
CA TYR A 97 3.46 17.75 2.29
C TYR A 97 2.64 16.48 1.98
N THR A 98 2.08 16.44 0.78
CA THR A 98 1.31 15.31 0.27
C THR A 98 1.99 14.70 -0.95
N ILE A 99 1.60 13.45 -1.29
CA ILE A 99 2.03 12.75 -2.49
C ILE A 99 0.86 12.72 -3.48
N PRO A 100 1.02 13.18 -4.74
CA PRO A 100 0.00 13.03 -5.76
C PRO A 100 -0.46 11.58 -5.88
N ALA A 101 -1.77 11.36 -6.08
CA ALA A 101 -2.31 10.01 -6.18
C ALA A 101 -1.71 9.22 -7.35
N GLU A 102 -1.36 7.95 -7.10
CA GLU A 102 -0.90 7.00 -8.12
C GLU A 102 -1.82 5.77 -8.10
N ILE A 103 -3.08 5.97 -8.50
CA ILE A 103 -4.11 4.93 -8.46
C ILE A 103 -4.05 4.09 -9.73
N VAL A 104 -3.43 2.91 -9.64
CA VAL A 104 -3.23 1.96 -10.76
C VAL A 104 -4.33 0.88 -10.74
N TYR A 105 -5.58 1.32 -10.63
CA TYR A 105 -6.75 0.43 -10.67
C TYR A 105 -7.14 0.11 -12.13
N PRO A 106 -7.59 -1.11 -12.47
CA PRO A 106 -7.91 -2.24 -11.59
C PRO A 106 -6.72 -3.18 -11.26
N ARG A 107 -5.50 -2.91 -11.75
CA ARG A 107 -4.33 -3.78 -11.54
C ARG A 107 -4.00 -3.93 -10.05
N TYR A 108 -3.99 -2.84 -9.31
CA TYR A 108 -3.81 -2.84 -7.86
C TYR A 108 -5.11 -2.48 -7.18
N PHE A 109 -5.57 -3.34 -6.29
CA PHE A 109 -6.82 -3.24 -5.57
C PHE A 109 -6.68 -3.73 -4.13
N HIS A 110 -7.61 -3.40 -3.25
CA HIS A 110 -7.46 -3.56 -1.80
C HIS A 110 -7.73 -4.99 -1.31
N LYS A 111 -7.05 -5.99 -1.87
CA LYS A 111 -7.05 -7.35 -1.28
C LYS A 111 -6.25 -7.40 0.01
N ASN A 112 -6.47 -8.42 0.83
CA ASN A 112 -5.74 -8.63 2.08
C ASN A 112 -4.21 -8.64 1.86
N GLY A 113 -3.50 -7.85 2.69
CA GLY A 113 -2.05 -7.71 2.64
C GLY A 113 -1.54 -6.58 1.76
N GLN A 114 -2.40 -5.83 1.08
CA GLN A 114 -1.95 -4.66 0.31
C GLN A 114 -1.49 -3.54 1.23
N LEU A 115 -0.42 -2.85 0.81
CA LEU A 115 0.15 -1.65 1.45
C LEU A 115 -0.38 -0.43 0.71
N CYS A 116 -1.09 0.44 1.43
CA CYS A 116 -1.82 1.56 0.84
C CYS A 116 -1.50 2.85 1.59
N ALA A 117 -1.52 3.97 0.86
CA ALA A 117 -1.32 5.28 1.44
C ALA A 117 -2.63 5.81 2.07
N ALA A 118 -2.54 6.35 3.29
CA ALA A 118 -3.66 7.07 3.91
C ALA A 118 -3.82 8.45 3.28
N ARG A 119 -5.01 9.03 3.39
CA ARG A 119 -5.32 10.39 2.95
C ARG A 119 -6.52 10.95 3.71
N THR A 120 -6.72 12.26 3.63
CA THR A 120 -7.95 12.92 4.08
C THR A 120 -9.12 12.59 3.14
N GLU A 121 -10.34 12.78 3.62
CA GLU A 121 -11.59 12.53 2.91
C GLU A 121 -11.76 13.39 1.65
N ASP A 122 -12.64 12.97 0.73
CA ASP A 122 -12.79 13.57 -0.62
C ASP A 122 -13.22 15.04 -0.58
N GLU A 123 -14.02 15.45 0.42
CA GLU A 123 -14.48 16.83 0.59
C GLU A 123 -13.33 17.82 0.80
N LEU A 124 -12.27 17.40 1.48
CA LEU A 124 -11.08 18.20 1.77
C LEU A 124 -9.95 17.94 0.78
N ASN A 125 -10.04 16.87 0.00
CA ASN A 125 -8.97 16.39 -0.86
C ASN A 125 -9.51 15.73 -2.14
N PRO A 126 -10.13 16.52 -3.04
CA PRO A 126 -10.75 16.01 -4.26
C PRO A 126 -9.71 15.36 -5.22
N GLU A 127 -8.45 15.75 -5.13
CA GLU A 127 -7.36 15.18 -5.94
C GLU A 127 -6.83 13.85 -5.37
N LYS A 128 -7.35 13.41 -4.23
CA LYS A 128 -6.97 12.16 -3.56
C LYS A 128 -5.47 12.05 -3.25
N ALA A 129 -4.80 13.19 -3.03
CA ALA A 129 -3.40 13.22 -2.65
C ALA A 129 -3.19 12.48 -1.31
N SER A 130 -2.13 11.70 -1.23
CA SER A 130 -1.84 10.87 -0.07
C SER A 130 -1.05 11.62 1.00
N SER A 131 -1.23 11.25 2.27
CA SER A 131 -0.31 11.64 3.34
C SER A 131 1.12 11.21 2.99
N ALA A 132 2.09 12.05 3.30
CA ALA A 132 3.50 11.74 3.05
C ALA A 132 4.02 10.56 3.88
N SER A 133 3.48 10.34 5.09
CA SER A 133 4.00 9.34 6.02
C SER A 133 2.98 8.28 6.44
N GLN A 134 1.68 8.59 6.46
CA GLN A 134 0.70 7.65 6.95
C GLN A 134 0.32 6.59 5.89
N PHE A 135 0.36 5.34 6.32
CA PHE A 135 0.01 4.20 5.47
C PHE A 135 -0.74 3.13 6.27
N TYR A 136 -1.43 2.25 5.56
CA TYR A 136 -2.11 1.11 6.17
C TYR A 136 -1.84 -0.19 5.42
N ILE A 137 -1.99 -1.30 6.14
CA ILE A 137 -1.99 -2.64 5.57
C ILE A 137 -3.43 -3.16 5.65
N VAL A 138 -3.97 -3.55 4.51
CA VAL A 138 -5.32 -4.11 4.40
C VAL A 138 -5.38 -5.46 5.11
N THR A 139 -6.34 -5.62 6.02
CA THR A 139 -6.69 -6.90 6.61
C THR A 139 -8.01 -7.44 6.05
N GLY A 140 -9.00 -6.56 5.87
CA GLY A 140 -10.27 -6.82 5.22
C GLY A 140 -11.07 -8.02 5.76
N LYS A 141 -12.28 -8.21 5.24
CA LYS A 141 -13.09 -9.42 5.46
C LYS A 141 -13.17 -10.25 4.19
N TYR A 142 -13.59 -11.50 4.32
CA TYR A 142 -14.00 -12.32 3.19
C TYR A 142 -15.39 -11.94 2.74
N PHE A 143 -15.65 -12.02 1.44
CA PHE A 143 -16.94 -11.71 0.84
C PHE A 143 -17.54 -12.97 0.21
N THR A 144 -18.85 -13.11 0.33
CA THR A 144 -19.62 -14.05 -0.47
C THR A 144 -19.89 -13.45 -1.86
N GLU A 145 -20.23 -14.29 -2.82
CA GLU A 145 -20.59 -13.83 -4.16
C GLU A 145 -21.78 -12.88 -4.13
N ASN A 146 -22.79 -13.16 -3.30
CA ASN A 146 -23.97 -12.29 -3.15
C ASN A 146 -23.61 -10.92 -2.56
N GLU A 147 -22.68 -10.84 -1.60
CA GLU A 147 -22.22 -9.55 -1.07
C GLU A 147 -21.48 -8.74 -2.13
N LEU A 148 -20.67 -9.39 -2.98
CA LEU A 148 -19.99 -8.71 -4.09
C LEU A 148 -20.99 -8.22 -5.14
N ASN A 149 -21.98 -9.04 -5.52
CA ASN A 149 -23.04 -8.65 -6.46
C ASN A 149 -23.82 -7.43 -5.95
N LYS A 150 -24.19 -7.44 -4.67
CA LYS A 150 -24.89 -6.31 -4.03
C LYS A 150 -24.03 -5.04 -4.07
N MET A 151 -22.76 -5.14 -3.71
CA MET A 151 -21.84 -4.01 -3.72
C MET A 151 -21.63 -3.43 -5.14
N GLU A 152 -21.51 -4.28 -6.17
CA GLU A 152 -21.42 -3.85 -7.57
C GLU A 152 -22.65 -3.02 -7.97
N GLN A 153 -23.84 -3.48 -7.59
CA GLN A 153 -25.11 -2.77 -7.86
C GLN A 153 -25.17 -1.43 -7.11
N GLU A 154 -24.88 -1.43 -5.79
CA GLU A 154 -24.99 -0.22 -4.95
C GLU A 154 -23.98 0.87 -5.37
N ARG A 155 -22.81 0.48 -5.85
CA ARG A 155 -21.73 1.40 -6.21
C ARG A 155 -21.61 1.65 -7.72
N ASN A 156 -22.42 0.99 -8.52
CA ASN A 156 -22.37 1.03 -9.97
C ASN A 156 -20.95 0.76 -10.52
N ILE A 157 -20.33 -0.30 -10.02
CA ILE A 157 -19.00 -0.77 -10.44
C ILE A 157 -19.10 -2.20 -10.94
N THR A 158 -18.04 -2.66 -11.64
CA THR A 158 -17.88 -4.06 -12.03
C THR A 158 -16.52 -4.55 -11.57
N LEU A 159 -16.49 -5.59 -10.76
CA LEU A 159 -15.26 -6.26 -10.33
C LEU A 159 -14.78 -7.24 -11.40
N THR A 160 -13.47 -7.25 -11.65
CA THR A 160 -12.87 -8.26 -12.50
C THR A 160 -12.98 -9.66 -11.86
N PRO A 161 -12.91 -10.74 -12.64
CA PRO A 161 -12.88 -12.09 -12.09
C PRO A 161 -11.76 -12.30 -11.06
N GLU A 162 -10.59 -11.68 -11.26
CA GLU A 162 -9.46 -11.72 -10.32
C GLU A 162 -9.81 -11.04 -9.00
N GLN A 163 -10.42 -9.86 -9.03
CA GLN A 163 -10.86 -9.13 -7.84
C GLN A 163 -11.90 -9.95 -7.07
N ARG A 164 -12.91 -10.48 -7.73
CA ARG A 164 -13.94 -11.34 -7.10
C ARG A 164 -13.30 -12.53 -6.40
N GLN A 165 -12.45 -13.27 -7.13
CA GLN A 165 -11.72 -14.41 -6.58
C GLN A 165 -10.89 -14.02 -5.35
N ALA A 166 -10.15 -12.91 -5.42
CA ALA A 166 -9.32 -12.43 -4.31
C ALA A 166 -10.18 -12.07 -3.08
N TYR A 167 -11.28 -11.32 -3.26
CA TYR A 167 -12.15 -10.94 -2.16
C TYR A 167 -12.87 -12.12 -1.50
N MET A 168 -13.21 -13.14 -2.27
CA MET A 168 -13.80 -14.38 -1.73
C MET A 168 -12.80 -15.27 -1.00
N THR A 169 -11.53 -15.32 -1.44
CA THR A 169 -10.55 -16.31 -0.93
C THR A 169 -9.48 -15.72 -0.01
N GLN A 170 -9.17 -14.44 -0.16
CA GLN A 170 -8.15 -13.73 0.65
C GLN A 170 -8.77 -12.64 1.52
N GLY A 171 -9.94 -12.13 1.15
CA GLY A 171 -10.56 -10.98 1.77
C GLY A 171 -9.99 -9.66 1.26
N GLY A 172 -10.51 -8.56 1.80
CA GLY A 172 -10.07 -7.22 1.44
C GLY A 172 -11.09 -6.14 1.77
N THR A 173 -10.89 -4.97 1.15
CA THR A 173 -11.73 -3.77 1.37
C THR A 173 -12.13 -3.14 0.03
N PRO A 174 -12.97 -3.82 -0.78
CA PRO A 174 -13.30 -3.39 -2.14
C PRO A 174 -13.94 -2.01 -2.23
N HIS A 175 -14.49 -1.50 -1.13
CA HIS A 175 -15.05 -0.14 -1.07
C HIS A 175 -13.99 0.98 -1.18
N LEU A 176 -12.69 0.67 -1.04
CA LEU A 176 -11.59 1.60 -1.22
C LEU A 176 -10.97 1.57 -2.63
N ASP A 177 -11.38 0.62 -3.45
CA ASP A 177 -10.84 0.46 -4.81
C ASP A 177 -11.03 1.71 -5.67
N GLY A 178 -9.98 2.09 -6.41
CA GLY A 178 -10.00 3.29 -7.24
C GLY A 178 -10.00 4.62 -6.47
N ALA A 179 -9.92 4.59 -5.13
CA ALA A 179 -9.96 5.79 -4.30
C ALA A 179 -8.69 6.07 -3.50
N TYR A 180 -7.82 5.06 -3.32
CA TYR A 180 -6.56 5.16 -2.58
C TYR A 180 -5.42 4.55 -3.37
N THR A 181 -4.21 5.08 -3.20
CA THR A 181 -3.00 4.51 -3.83
C THR A 181 -2.58 3.23 -3.11
N VAL A 182 -2.52 2.13 -3.86
CA VAL A 182 -1.93 0.86 -3.44
C VAL A 182 -0.52 0.82 -3.98
N PHE A 183 0.50 0.86 -3.12
CA PHE A 183 1.90 1.00 -3.54
C PHE A 183 2.82 -0.16 -3.13
N GLY A 184 2.25 -1.24 -2.61
CA GLY A 184 2.99 -2.44 -2.24
C GLY A 184 2.12 -3.53 -1.64
N GLU A 185 2.77 -4.59 -1.19
CA GLU A 185 2.10 -5.73 -0.56
C GLU A 185 2.96 -6.41 0.50
N VAL A 186 2.33 -7.08 1.46
CA VAL A 186 2.99 -7.93 2.45
C VAL A 186 3.40 -9.25 1.79
N VAL A 187 4.70 -9.49 1.71
CA VAL A 187 5.27 -10.74 1.16
C VAL A 187 5.66 -11.75 2.27
N LYS A 188 5.95 -11.25 3.48
CA LYS A 188 6.20 -12.10 4.67
C LYS A 188 5.62 -11.46 5.92
N GLY A 189 5.15 -12.29 6.86
CA GLY A 189 4.69 -11.81 8.16
C GLY A 189 3.19 -11.53 8.25
N LYS A 190 2.33 -12.07 7.36
CA LYS A 190 0.86 -11.95 7.46
C LYS A 190 0.34 -12.34 8.85
N LYS A 191 0.90 -13.38 9.47
CA LYS A 191 0.56 -13.75 10.87
C LYS A 191 0.86 -12.64 11.90
N VAL A 192 1.81 -11.74 11.62
CA VAL A 192 2.09 -10.59 12.49
C VAL A 192 1.04 -9.50 12.27
N VAL A 193 0.64 -9.25 11.02
CA VAL A 193 -0.48 -8.37 10.67
C VAL A 193 -1.75 -8.84 11.39
N ASP A 194 -2.04 -10.15 11.36
CA ASP A 194 -3.18 -10.73 12.07
C ASP A 194 -3.09 -10.53 13.59
N LYS A 195 -1.90 -10.73 14.19
CA LYS A 195 -1.72 -10.45 15.62
C LYS A 195 -2.00 -8.99 15.98
N ILE A 196 -1.73 -8.07 15.08
CA ILE A 196 -1.99 -6.64 15.27
C ILE A 196 -3.47 -6.33 15.12
N GLN A 197 -4.15 -6.84 14.08
CA GLN A 197 -5.56 -6.52 13.86
C GLN A 197 -6.51 -7.06 14.95
N PHE A 198 -6.08 -8.05 15.74
CA PHE A 198 -6.91 -8.66 16.78
C PHE A 198 -6.63 -8.13 18.19
N VAL A 199 -5.88 -7.04 18.34
CA VAL A 199 -5.69 -6.41 19.65
C VAL A 199 -6.94 -5.64 20.08
N LEU A 200 -7.07 -5.42 21.39
CA LEU A 200 -8.10 -4.53 21.91
C LEU A 200 -7.77 -3.09 21.56
N THR A 201 -8.77 -2.34 21.12
CA THR A 201 -8.70 -0.93 20.79
C THR A 201 -9.64 -0.11 21.69
N ASP A 202 -9.37 1.17 21.80
CA ASP A 202 -10.20 2.16 22.47
C ASP A 202 -11.27 2.75 21.53
N VAL A 203 -11.93 3.81 21.99
CA VAL A 203 -13.00 4.50 21.23
C VAL A 203 -12.50 5.24 19.98
N TYR A 204 -11.19 5.40 19.83
CA TYR A 204 -10.52 5.99 18.66
C TYR A 204 -9.91 4.94 17.73
N ASP A 205 -10.27 3.67 17.89
CA ASP A 205 -9.63 2.53 17.19
C ASP A 205 -8.13 2.39 17.51
N ARG A 206 -7.61 3.06 18.52
CA ARG A 206 -6.22 2.98 18.93
C ARG A 206 -6.00 1.72 19.80
N PRO A 207 -4.93 0.93 19.57
CA PRO A 207 -4.58 -0.19 20.45
C PRO A 207 -4.43 0.27 21.91
N VAL A 208 -5.17 -0.34 22.85
CA VAL A 208 -5.10 -0.05 24.30
C VAL A 208 -3.66 -0.25 24.82
N LYS A 209 -2.95 -1.24 24.30
CA LYS A 209 -1.50 -1.39 24.51
C LYS A 209 -0.78 -0.97 23.23
N ASN A 210 0.00 0.08 23.32
CA ASN A 210 0.76 0.60 22.18
C ASN A 210 1.51 -0.52 21.45
N ILE A 211 1.44 -0.50 20.12
CA ILE A 211 2.21 -1.37 19.23
C ILE A 211 3.16 -0.47 18.45
N LYS A 212 4.46 -0.66 18.70
CA LYS A 212 5.51 0.20 18.17
C LYS A 212 6.22 -0.43 16.98
N ILE A 213 6.53 0.38 15.97
CA ILE A 213 7.56 0.08 14.97
C ILE A 213 8.91 0.29 15.63
N LYS A 214 9.67 -0.78 15.84
CA LYS A 214 11.02 -0.68 16.43
C LYS A 214 12.03 -0.12 15.44
N SER A 215 11.92 -0.55 14.20
CA SER A 215 12.75 -0.05 13.08
C SER A 215 12.20 -0.49 11.75
N MET A 216 12.52 0.28 10.71
CA MET A 216 12.32 -0.13 9.32
C MET A 216 13.63 -0.07 8.55
N LYS A 217 13.82 -0.98 7.59
CA LYS A 217 14.99 -0.99 6.71
C LYS A 217 14.74 -1.65 5.37
N ILE A 218 15.41 -1.13 4.35
CA ILE A 218 15.46 -1.73 3.02
C ILE A 218 16.23 -3.05 3.13
N ILE A 219 15.68 -4.09 2.50
CA ILE A 219 16.34 -5.40 2.37
C ILE A 219 16.41 -5.78 0.89
N LYS A 220 17.46 -6.51 0.54
CA LYS A 220 17.69 -6.98 -0.83
C LYS A 220 16.95 -8.30 -1.07
#